data_673b49d27b2c946119c09bd0417e6d66
#
_entry.id   673b49d27b2c946119c09bd0417e6d66
#
_cell.length_a   1.000
_cell.length_b   1.000
_cell.length_c   1.000
_cell.angle_alpha   90.00
_cell.angle_beta   90.00
_cell.angle_gamma   90.00
#
_symmetry.space_group_name_H-M   'P 1'
#
loop_
_entity.id
_entity.type
_entity.pdbx_description
1 polymer ?
#
loop_
_entity_poly.entity_id
_entity_poly.type
_entity_poly.pdbx_seq_one_letter_code
_entity_poly.pdbx_strand_id
1 'polypeptide(L)'
;MDMYEVLKRYFGYDGFRNGQEDLIGAILSGRDVLGIMPTGAGKSICYQIPALLLPGITVVISPLISLMKDQVRALNEAGIHAAYINSSLTEGQIYKAMEYAVQGRYKIIYVAPERLLTPLFLDFAQRVQISMVTVDEAHCISQWGQDFRPSYLNIVEFVNQLAVRPVVSAFTATATEQVRDDILCVLGLRSPKVLVTGFDRANLYFEVRTVNKKAELLDYVKEHRTESGIVYCATRKNVEEVCTMLQMEDIPATRYHAGLSAEERKRNQDLFIFDEKPVMVATNAFGMGIDKSNVRYVVHYNMPQSMENYYQEAGRAGRDGGRAECILLYSPQDVRINQFLLEEKDLREDMDREEAEAVRERDAQRLRMMTFYSTTKDCLRGFILKYFGEKGPRRCENCSNCLHEYVEEDVTEICRDIMECITELPRNYGAGTIAAVLRGSQNAKVKSYGLEAVESYGKQKQITEPRLKEIIGELLAQGYLWATPDKYALIHLEEKGEDFLEEDEKIVMKFSKPKEKKTKTDGSGKKIRKRAGLKEDLDAASWQLFERLRQLRLTIAGEQKVPPYIVFSDKTLIDMCVKKPTDRASMLEVSGVGEAKYEKYGERFLEELERV
;
A
#
# COMPACT_ATOMS: atom_id res chain seq x y z
N MET A 1 -23.43 -12.93 25.23
CA MET A 1 -23.31 -12.12 24.00
C MET A 1 -22.52 -12.98 23.03
N ASP A 2 -23.05 -13.21 21.84
CA ASP A 2 -22.33 -13.92 20.78
C ASP A 2 -21.50 -12.96 19.91
N MET A 3 -20.74 -13.47 18.95
CA MET A 3 -19.86 -12.66 18.12
C MET A 3 -20.64 -11.72 17.17
N TYR A 4 -21.85 -12.06 16.75
CA TYR A 4 -22.67 -11.22 15.89
C TYR A 4 -23.31 -10.07 16.69
N GLU A 5 -23.76 -10.33 17.92
CA GLU A 5 -24.24 -9.30 18.84
C GLU A 5 -23.14 -8.27 19.16
N VAL A 6 -21.91 -8.73 19.39
CA VAL A 6 -20.74 -7.85 19.61
C VAL A 6 -20.45 -7.04 18.35
N LEU A 7 -20.47 -7.66 17.16
CA LEU A 7 -20.25 -6.99 15.88
C LEU A 7 -21.28 -5.88 15.65
N LYS A 8 -22.57 -6.19 15.86
CA LYS A 8 -23.65 -5.22 15.67
C LYS A 8 -23.57 -4.08 16.68
N ARG A 9 -23.42 -4.42 17.95
CA ARG A 9 -23.47 -3.45 19.06
C ARG A 9 -22.35 -2.42 19.01
N TYR A 10 -21.10 -2.88 18.84
CA TYR A 10 -19.93 -1.99 18.95
C TYR A 10 -19.48 -1.43 17.60
N PHE A 11 -19.66 -2.17 16.52
CA PHE A 11 -19.15 -1.79 15.20
C PHE A 11 -20.24 -1.42 14.19
N GLY A 12 -21.54 -1.74 14.47
CA GLY A 12 -22.67 -1.39 13.62
C GLY A 12 -22.73 -2.18 12.30
N TYR A 13 -22.16 -3.38 12.25
CA TYR A 13 -22.19 -4.24 11.07
C TYR A 13 -23.13 -5.43 11.29
N ASP A 14 -23.89 -5.80 10.24
CA ASP A 14 -24.84 -6.91 10.29
C ASP A 14 -24.21 -8.28 10.00
N GLY A 15 -23.00 -8.30 9.44
CA GLY A 15 -22.32 -9.54 9.09
C GLY A 15 -20.83 -9.38 8.91
N PHE A 16 -20.14 -10.49 9.01
CA PHE A 16 -18.70 -10.59 8.82
C PHE A 16 -18.33 -10.53 7.34
N ARG A 17 -17.17 -9.98 7.06
CA ARG A 17 -16.54 -10.08 5.74
C ARG A 17 -15.94 -11.47 5.56
N ASN A 18 -15.66 -11.83 4.29
CA ASN A 18 -15.07 -13.13 3.96
C ASN A 18 -13.86 -13.46 4.84
N GLY A 19 -13.91 -14.61 5.50
CA GLY A 19 -12.85 -15.16 6.33
C GLY A 19 -12.76 -14.61 7.77
N GLN A 20 -13.45 -13.51 8.11
CA GLN A 20 -13.42 -12.97 9.48
C GLN A 20 -14.03 -13.94 10.48
N GLU A 21 -15.18 -14.50 10.14
CA GLU A 21 -15.91 -15.45 10.98
C GLU A 21 -15.08 -16.71 11.28
N ASP A 22 -14.40 -17.25 10.27
CA ASP A 22 -13.53 -18.42 10.41
C ASP A 22 -12.37 -18.18 11.39
N LEU A 23 -11.73 -16.99 11.30
CA LEU A 23 -10.63 -16.63 12.19
C LEU A 23 -11.11 -16.38 13.62
N ILE A 24 -12.24 -15.66 13.78
CA ILE A 24 -12.86 -15.40 15.08
C ILE A 24 -13.26 -16.72 15.75
N GLY A 25 -13.93 -17.61 15.03
CA GLY A 25 -14.31 -18.93 15.52
C GLY A 25 -13.12 -19.80 15.93
N ALA A 26 -12.03 -19.76 15.16
CA ALA A 26 -10.81 -20.47 15.51
C ALA A 26 -10.18 -19.94 16.81
N ILE A 27 -10.08 -18.61 16.98
CA ILE A 27 -9.59 -17.97 18.21
C ILE A 27 -10.45 -18.35 19.41
N LEU A 28 -11.78 -18.25 19.28
CA LEU A 28 -12.72 -18.57 20.37
C LEU A 28 -12.70 -20.06 20.75
N SER A 29 -12.32 -20.95 19.82
CA SER A 29 -12.09 -22.38 20.09
C SER A 29 -10.70 -22.69 20.68
N GLY A 30 -9.87 -21.67 20.96
CA GLY A 30 -8.55 -21.83 21.54
C GLY A 30 -7.44 -22.20 20.55
N ARG A 31 -7.67 -22.04 19.24
CA ARG A 31 -6.65 -22.29 18.20
C ARG A 31 -5.89 -21.02 17.86
N ASP A 32 -4.59 -21.17 17.62
CA ASP A 32 -3.78 -20.10 17.04
C ASP A 32 -4.25 -19.79 15.60
N VAL A 33 -4.04 -18.56 15.15
CA VAL A 33 -4.41 -18.15 13.79
C VAL A 33 -3.32 -17.32 13.12
N LEU A 34 -3.25 -17.46 11.79
CA LEU A 34 -2.54 -16.53 10.92
C LEU A 34 -3.51 -16.02 9.86
N GLY A 35 -3.85 -14.74 9.92
CA GLY A 35 -4.69 -14.05 8.95
C GLY A 35 -3.86 -13.16 8.01
N ILE A 36 -3.78 -13.54 6.72
CA ILE A 36 -3.19 -12.71 5.67
C ILE A 36 -4.36 -12.07 4.92
N MET A 37 -4.57 -10.79 5.17
CA MET A 37 -5.76 -10.07 4.71
C MET A 37 -5.34 -8.69 4.19
N PRO A 38 -5.84 -8.23 3.04
CA PRO A 38 -5.45 -6.93 2.47
C PRO A 38 -5.79 -5.78 3.42
N THR A 39 -5.12 -4.65 3.21
CA THR A 39 -5.45 -3.42 3.92
C THR A 39 -6.91 -3.03 3.66
N GLY A 40 -7.65 -2.69 4.71
CA GLY A 40 -9.10 -2.39 4.61
C GLY A 40 -10.03 -3.60 4.66
N ALA A 41 -9.52 -4.85 4.72
CA ALA A 41 -10.35 -6.05 4.88
C ALA A 41 -10.94 -6.22 6.30
N GLY A 42 -10.52 -5.38 7.25
CA GLY A 42 -11.03 -5.43 8.64
C GLY A 42 -10.30 -6.42 9.53
N LYS A 43 -8.97 -6.55 9.37
CA LYS A 43 -8.11 -7.37 10.24
C LYS A 43 -8.36 -7.13 11.73
N SER A 44 -8.52 -5.87 12.12
CA SER A 44 -8.68 -5.50 13.54
C SER A 44 -9.91 -6.14 14.18
N ILE A 45 -11.01 -6.27 13.46
CA ILE A 45 -12.24 -6.93 13.94
C ILE A 45 -12.00 -8.40 14.28
N CYS A 46 -11.11 -9.09 13.54
CA CYS A 46 -10.80 -10.50 13.76
C CYS A 46 -10.18 -10.79 15.14
N TYR A 47 -9.54 -9.82 15.76
CA TYR A 47 -9.00 -9.96 17.12
C TYR A 47 -9.74 -9.11 18.17
N GLN A 48 -10.36 -8.01 17.77
CA GLN A 48 -11.11 -7.15 18.70
C GLN A 48 -12.37 -7.83 19.21
N ILE A 49 -13.11 -8.56 18.36
CA ILE A 49 -14.31 -9.32 18.79
C ILE A 49 -13.96 -10.44 19.76
N PRO A 50 -13.00 -11.35 19.46
CA PRO A 50 -12.58 -12.35 20.44
C PRO A 50 -12.08 -11.73 21.75
N ALA A 51 -11.36 -10.61 21.70
CA ALA A 51 -10.88 -9.92 22.89
C ALA A 51 -12.03 -9.51 23.85
N LEU A 52 -13.20 -9.17 23.31
CA LEU A 52 -14.38 -8.82 24.11
C LEU A 52 -15.09 -10.04 24.69
N LEU A 53 -15.01 -11.19 24.01
CA LEU A 53 -15.69 -12.43 24.39
C LEU A 53 -14.84 -13.33 25.30
N LEU A 54 -13.52 -13.31 25.15
CA LEU A 54 -12.61 -14.08 25.96
C LEU A 54 -12.50 -13.51 27.39
N PRO A 55 -12.23 -14.35 28.40
CA PRO A 55 -11.95 -13.89 29.76
C PRO A 55 -10.62 -13.11 29.80
N GLY A 56 -10.38 -12.32 30.86
CA GLY A 56 -9.14 -11.58 31.03
C GLY A 56 -8.91 -10.48 29.98
N ILE A 57 -7.65 -10.29 29.57
CA ILE A 57 -7.21 -9.25 28.64
C ILE A 57 -6.59 -9.84 27.38
N THR A 58 -6.60 -9.05 26.32
CA THR A 58 -5.86 -9.29 25.08
C THR A 58 -4.71 -8.28 24.98
N VAL A 59 -3.49 -8.79 24.75
CA VAL A 59 -2.31 -7.98 24.44
C VAL A 59 -2.15 -7.93 22.94
N VAL A 60 -2.20 -6.74 22.33
CA VAL A 60 -1.98 -6.52 20.91
C VAL A 60 -0.61 -5.88 20.69
N ILE A 61 0.28 -6.59 20.03
CA ILE A 61 1.62 -6.13 19.74
C ILE A 61 1.60 -5.44 18.38
N SER A 62 2.00 -4.18 18.35
CA SER A 62 2.00 -3.36 17.14
C SER A 62 3.30 -2.56 17.03
N PRO A 63 3.85 -2.36 15.81
CA PRO A 63 5.17 -1.74 15.63
C PRO A 63 5.15 -0.22 15.72
N LEU A 64 3.97 0.40 15.78
CA LEU A 64 3.83 1.83 15.57
C LEU A 64 2.96 2.52 16.62
N ILE A 65 3.56 3.55 17.23
CA ILE A 65 2.91 4.38 18.25
C ILE A 65 1.66 5.08 17.72
N SER A 66 1.69 5.60 16.48
CA SER A 66 0.55 6.27 15.86
C SER A 66 -0.64 5.32 15.68
N LEU A 67 -0.36 4.12 15.13
CA LEU A 67 -1.40 3.10 14.93
C LEU A 67 -2.06 2.69 16.26
N MET A 68 -1.25 2.45 17.30
CA MET A 68 -1.79 2.12 18.63
C MET A 68 -2.73 3.20 19.13
N LYS A 69 -2.34 4.48 19.01
CA LYS A 69 -3.15 5.62 19.45
C LYS A 69 -4.49 5.72 18.69
N ASP A 70 -4.44 5.54 17.37
CA ASP A 70 -5.63 5.63 16.53
C ASP A 70 -6.59 4.45 16.80
N GLN A 71 -6.07 3.22 16.95
CA GLN A 71 -6.87 2.04 17.29
C GLN A 71 -7.51 2.17 18.68
N VAL A 72 -6.74 2.58 19.70
CA VAL A 72 -7.26 2.78 21.06
C VAL A 72 -8.31 3.88 21.08
N ARG A 73 -8.10 4.97 20.34
CA ARG A 73 -9.10 6.03 20.22
C ARG A 73 -10.40 5.53 19.59
N ALA A 74 -10.31 4.79 18.47
CA ALA A 74 -11.46 4.23 17.79
C ALA A 74 -12.24 3.25 18.68
N LEU A 75 -11.54 2.40 19.45
CA LEU A 75 -12.16 1.48 20.40
C LEU A 75 -12.88 2.23 21.52
N ASN A 76 -12.25 3.23 22.14
CA ASN A 76 -12.86 4.02 23.20
C ASN A 76 -14.10 4.79 22.68
N GLU A 77 -14.04 5.31 21.44
CA GLU A 77 -15.21 5.95 20.79
C GLU A 77 -16.35 4.96 20.52
N ALA A 78 -16.04 3.69 20.26
CA ALA A 78 -17.03 2.62 20.13
C ALA A 78 -17.55 2.10 21.47
N GLY A 79 -17.09 2.65 22.61
CA GLY A 79 -17.47 2.21 23.96
C GLY A 79 -16.68 0.99 24.47
N ILE A 80 -15.56 0.66 23.84
CA ILE A 80 -14.68 -0.44 24.25
C ILE A 80 -13.45 0.15 24.95
N HIS A 81 -13.30 -0.12 26.24
CA HIS A 81 -12.16 0.41 27.00
C HIS A 81 -10.86 -0.28 26.62
N ALA A 82 -9.96 0.48 25.98
CA ALA A 82 -8.64 0.04 25.57
C ALA A 82 -7.56 1.04 26.02
N ALA A 83 -6.33 0.56 26.14
CA ALA A 83 -5.15 1.37 26.47
C ALA A 83 -3.97 1.01 25.56
N TYR A 84 -2.91 1.82 25.57
CA TYR A 84 -1.64 1.50 24.93
C TYR A 84 -0.47 1.73 25.88
N ILE A 85 0.62 0.98 25.68
CA ILE A 85 1.86 1.06 26.44
C ILE A 85 3.02 1.14 25.43
N ASN A 86 3.64 2.32 25.33
CA ASN A 86 4.75 2.59 24.41
C ASN A 86 5.67 3.69 24.94
N SER A 87 6.70 4.05 24.19
CA SER A 87 7.71 5.05 24.59
C SER A 87 7.21 6.50 24.65
N SER A 88 6.00 6.79 24.17
CA SER A 88 5.43 8.15 24.27
C SER A 88 4.77 8.45 25.62
N LEU A 89 4.65 7.44 26.50
CA LEU A 89 4.09 7.60 27.84
C LEU A 89 5.19 7.79 28.88
N THR A 90 4.90 8.58 29.90
CA THR A 90 5.74 8.64 31.10
C THR A 90 5.60 7.38 31.94
N GLU A 91 6.59 7.08 32.79
CA GLU A 91 6.54 5.89 33.67
C GLU A 91 5.28 5.87 34.56
N GLY A 92 4.89 7.02 35.10
CA GLY A 92 3.66 7.13 35.89
C GLY A 92 2.39 6.83 35.10
N GLN A 93 2.34 7.21 33.82
CA GLN A 93 1.22 6.88 32.94
C GLN A 93 1.18 5.38 32.60
N ILE A 94 2.36 4.77 32.37
CA ILE A 94 2.49 3.33 32.13
C ILE A 94 2.01 2.56 33.37
N TYR A 95 2.50 2.91 34.56
CA TYR A 95 2.08 2.27 35.81
C TYR A 95 0.56 2.36 36.02
N LYS A 96 -0.02 3.56 35.84
CA LYS A 96 -1.46 3.77 35.97
C LYS A 96 -2.28 2.94 34.95
N ALA A 97 -1.81 2.82 33.72
CA ALA A 97 -2.46 2.00 32.71
C ALA A 97 -2.45 0.51 33.09
N MET A 98 -1.33 0.00 33.61
CA MET A 98 -1.21 -1.38 34.09
C MET A 98 -2.11 -1.63 35.32
N GLU A 99 -2.14 -0.73 36.29
CA GLU A 99 -3.02 -0.84 37.45
C GLU A 99 -4.51 -0.87 37.06
N TYR A 100 -4.93 -0.05 36.12
CA TYR A 100 -6.30 -0.09 35.58
C TYR A 100 -6.59 -1.40 34.86
N ALA A 101 -5.61 -1.98 34.18
CA ALA A 101 -5.76 -3.29 33.55
C ALA A 101 -5.89 -4.41 34.59
N VAL A 102 -5.10 -4.41 35.68
CA VAL A 102 -5.22 -5.34 36.82
C VAL A 102 -6.62 -5.25 37.45
N GLN A 103 -7.20 -4.03 37.51
CA GLN A 103 -8.57 -3.81 38.00
C GLN A 103 -9.67 -4.25 36.98
N GLY A 104 -9.28 -4.82 35.83
CA GLY A 104 -10.22 -5.28 34.81
C GLY A 104 -10.91 -4.17 34.01
N ARG A 105 -10.37 -2.95 34.03
CA ARG A 105 -10.96 -1.81 33.29
C ARG A 105 -10.72 -1.88 31.78
N TYR A 106 -9.68 -2.59 31.32
CA TYR A 106 -9.34 -2.71 29.92
C TYR A 106 -9.48 -4.15 29.43
N LYS A 107 -10.07 -4.32 28.26
CA LYS A 107 -10.14 -5.59 27.55
C LYS A 107 -9.00 -5.78 26.56
N ILE A 108 -8.49 -4.68 26.02
CA ILE A 108 -7.46 -4.67 24.98
C ILE A 108 -6.36 -3.69 25.37
N ILE A 109 -5.12 -4.17 25.32
CA ILE A 109 -3.93 -3.34 25.57
C ILE A 109 -2.98 -3.46 24.40
N TYR A 110 -2.71 -2.35 23.72
CA TYR A 110 -1.70 -2.28 22.67
C TYR A 110 -0.32 -2.05 23.28
N VAL A 111 0.67 -2.81 22.86
CA VAL A 111 2.03 -2.77 23.42
C VAL A 111 3.06 -2.70 22.32
N ALA A 112 4.07 -1.85 22.49
CA ALA A 112 5.25 -1.86 21.62
C ALA A 112 6.14 -3.07 21.92
N PRO A 113 6.68 -3.78 20.90
CA PRO A 113 7.42 -5.02 21.10
C PRO A 113 8.64 -4.84 22.03
N GLU A 114 9.26 -3.67 22.07
CA GLU A 114 10.40 -3.36 22.96
C GLU A 114 10.05 -3.34 24.45
N ARG A 115 8.76 -3.29 24.78
CA ARG A 115 8.28 -3.26 26.17
C ARG A 115 8.02 -4.63 26.76
N LEU A 116 7.86 -5.65 25.93
CA LEU A 116 7.40 -6.99 26.33
C LEU A 116 8.29 -7.66 27.40
N LEU A 117 9.61 -7.52 27.26
CA LEU A 117 10.59 -8.14 28.15
C LEU A 117 11.09 -7.19 29.26
N THR A 118 10.48 -6.00 29.41
CA THR A 118 10.85 -5.14 30.52
C THR A 118 10.36 -5.75 31.85
N PRO A 119 11.14 -5.66 32.95
CA PRO A 119 10.76 -6.23 34.25
C PRO A 119 9.37 -5.78 34.71
N LEU A 120 9.06 -4.51 34.51
CA LEU A 120 7.76 -3.94 34.89
C LEU A 120 6.59 -4.58 34.10
N PHE A 121 6.77 -4.84 32.80
CA PHE A 121 5.73 -5.47 31.98
C PHE A 121 5.57 -6.96 32.28
N LEU A 122 6.66 -7.65 32.54
CA LEU A 122 6.64 -9.07 32.94
C LEU A 122 5.94 -9.26 34.30
N ASP A 123 6.23 -8.42 35.30
CA ASP A 123 5.50 -8.43 36.58
C ASP A 123 4.00 -8.19 36.38
N PHE A 124 3.64 -7.20 35.58
CA PHE A 124 2.24 -6.94 35.22
C PHE A 124 1.59 -8.16 34.56
N ALA A 125 2.26 -8.79 33.59
CA ALA A 125 1.76 -9.95 32.87
C ALA A 125 1.48 -11.16 33.77
N GLN A 126 2.21 -11.32 34.90
CA GLN A 126 1.96 -12.36 35.90
C GLN A 126 0.76 -12.07 36.81
N ARG A 127 0.33 -10.79 36.90
CA ARG A 127 -0.79 -10.34 37.74
C ARG A 127 -2.14 -10.35 37.05
N VAL A 128 -2.16 -10.60 35.75
CA VAL A 128 -3.39 -10.56 34.92
C VAL A 128 -3.54 -11.84 34.11
N GLN A 129 -4.78 -12.22 33.82
CA GLN A 129 -5.05 -13.30 32.87
C GLN A 129 -4.94 -12.75 31.45
N ILE A 130 -3.92 -13.17 30.70
CA ILE A 130 -3.78 -12.88 29.28
C ILE A 130 -4.35 -14.06 28.49
N SER A 131 -5.50 -13.86 27.85
CA SER A 131 -6.19 -14.93 27.10
C SER A 131 -5.76 -15.01 25.65
N MET A 132 -5.31 -13.89 25.10
CA MET A 132 -4.86 -13.80 23.70
C MET A 132 -3.68 -12.83 23.58
N VAL A 133 -2.70 -13.21 22.78
CA VAL A 133 -1.65 -12.32 22.26
C VAL A 133 -1.84 -12.18 20.76
N THR A 134 -2.07 -10.95 20.30
CA THR A 134 -2.23 -10.63 18.90
C THR A 134 -0.98 -9.94 18.37
N VAL A 135 -0.45 -10.43 17.25
CA VAL A 135 0.68 -9.84 16.53
C VAL A 135 0.15 -9.11 15.31
N ASP A 136 0.08 -7.81 15.40
CA ASP A 136 -0.27 -6.95 14.25
C ASP A 136 0.98 -6.67 13.41
N GLU A 137 0.80 -6.51 12.08
CA GLU A 137 1.89 -6.42 11.10
C GLU A 137 2.93 -7.55 11.28
N ALA A 138 2.43 -8.78 11.37
CA ALA A 138 3.24 -9.97 11.67
C ALA A 138 4.42 -10.20 10.71
N HIS A 139 4.38 -9.61 9.50
CA HIS A 139 5.51 -9.65 8.56
C HIS A 139 6.79 -9.01 9.12
N CYS A 140 6.67 -8.17 10.16
CA CYS A 140 7.83 -7.57 10.84
C CYS A 140 8.70 -8.59 11.61
N ILE A 141 8.21 -9.81 11.86
CA ILE A 141 9.01 -10.85 12.51
C ILE A 141 9.92 -11.58 11.53
N SER A 142 9.61 -11.55 10.25
CA SER A 142 10.31 -12.27 9.21
C SER A 142 11.49 -11.47 8.66
N GLN A 143 12.67 -12.10 8.64
CA GLN A 143 13.84 -11.52 7.96
C GLN A 143 13.62 -11.40 6.43
N TRP A 144 12.69 -12.17 5.90
CA TRP A 144 12.24 -12.11 4.51
C TRP A 144 11.16 -11.05 4.30
N GLY A 145 10.66 -10.41 5.36
CA GLY A 145 9.70 -9.31 5.30
C GLY A 145 10.35 -8.01 4.82
N GLN A 146 9.52 -7.09 4.34
CA GLN A 146 9.97 -5.77 3.88
C GLN A 146 10.40 -4.84 5.02
N ASP A 147 9.92 -5.06 6.24
CA ASP A 147 10.15 -4.23 7.44
C ASP A 147 10.47 -5.14 8.64
N PHE A 148 11.58 -5.89 8.52
CA PHE A 148 12.03 -6.74 9.62
C PHE A 148 12.41 -5.90 10.85
N ARG A 149 11.88 -6.29 12.01
CA ARG A 149 12.14 -5.66 13.30
C ARG A 149 12.62 -6.68 14.33
N PRO A 150 13.90 -6.62 14.73
CA PRO A 150 14.45 -7.56 15.71
C PRO A 150 13.64 -7.64 17.00
N SER A 151 13.05 -6.53 17.45
CA SER A 151 12.20 -6.48 18.64
C SER A 151 10.94 -7.37 18.57
N TYR A 152 10.52 -7.80 17.37
CA TYR A 152 9.43 -8.76 17.22
C TYR A 152 9.81 -10.18 17.67
N LEU A 153 11.09 -10.52 17.71
CA LEU A 153 11.55 -11.80 18.25
C LEU A 153 11.26 -11.90 19.76
N ASN A 154 11.20 -10.78 20.47
CA ASN A 154 10.82 -10.73 21.88
C ASN A 154 9.41 -11.29 22.15
N ILE A 155 8.55 -11.35 21.14
CA ILE A 155 7.17 -11.87 21.26
C ILE A 155 7.20 -13.34 21.67
N VAL A 156 8.07 -14.12 21.06
CA VAL A 156 8.19 -15.56 21.33
C VAL A 156 8.65 -15.80 22.77
N GLU A 157 9.67 -15.06 23.18
CA GLU A 157 10.20 -15.13 24.54
C GLU A 157 9.14 -14.70 25.56
N PHE A 158 8.43 -13.61 25.31
CA PHE A 158 7.33 -13.15 26.16
C PHE A 158 6.25 -14.21 26.34
N VAL A 159 5.76 -14.80 25.24
CA VAL A 159 4.71 -15.84 25.27
C VAL A 159 5.17 -17.07 26.07
N ASN A 160 6.45 -17.44 25.96
CA ASN A 160 7.02 -18.57 26.69
C ASN A 160 7.20 -18.31 28.20
N GLN A 161 7.29 -17.05 28.63
CA GLN A 161 7.39 -16.67 30.04
C GLN A 161 6.04 -16.60 30.77
N LEU A 162 4.92 -16.67 30.04
CA LEU A 162 3.57 -16.63 30.62
C LEU A 162 3.23 -17.96 31.30
N ALA A 163 2.64 -17.91 32.50
CA ALA A 163 2.25 -19.11 33.26
C ALA A 163 1.27 -20.02 32.51
N VAL A 164 0.36 -19.42 31.72
CA VAL A 164 -0.55 -20.13 30.83
C VAL A 164 -0.36 -19.54 29.45
N ARG A 165 -0.05 -20.40 28.47
CA ARG A 165 0.11 -19.94 27.07
C ARG A 165 -1.24 -19.44 26.52
N PRO A 166 -1.33 -18.17 26.10
CA PRO A 166 -2.54 -17.65 25.48
C PRO A 166 -2.71 -18.16 24.04
N VAL A 167 -3.87 -17.93 23.47
CA VAL A 167 -4.05 -18.04 22.01
C VAL A 167 -3.17 -16.98 21.33
N VAL A 168 -2.39 -17.40 20.33
CA VAL A 168 -1.57 -16.47 19.54
C VAL A 168 -2.24 -16.23 18.19
N SER A 169 -2.56 -14.98 17.91
CA SER A 169 -3.16 -14.57 16.64
C SER A 169 -2.23 -13.61 15.91
N ALA A 170 -1.91 -13.90 14.67
CA ALA A 170 -1.00 -13.10 13.85
C ALA A 170 -1.74 -12.56 12.62
N PHE A 171 -1.54 -11.26 12.31
CA PHE A 171 -2.20 -10.61 11.20
C PHE A 171 -1.22 -9.77 10.38
N THR A 172 -1.33 -9.85 9.06
CA THR A 172 -0.58 -8.98 8.14
C THR A 172 -1.37 -8.70 6.87
N ALA A 173 -1.03 -7.62 6.19
CA ALA A 173 -1.59 -7.28 4.88
C ALA A 173 -0.76 -7.83 3.71
N THR A 174 0.53 -8.04 3.93
CA THR A 174 1.51 -8.38 2.90
C THR A 174 2.38 -9.53 3.39
N ALA A 175 2.22 -10.69 2.79
CA ALA A 175 3.12 -11.82 3.02
C ALA A 175 3.16 -12.68 1.77
N THR A 176 4.35 -12.87 1.21
CA THR A 176 4.62 -13.92 0.23
C THR A 176 4.57 -15.29 0.93
N GLU A 177 4.57 -16.38 0.17
CA GLU A 177 4.59 -17.73 0.75
C GLU A 177 5.77 -17.93 1.71
N GLN A 178 6.94 -17.44 1.35
CA GLN A 178 8.13 -17.53 2.17
C GLN A 178 7.98 -16.77 3.50
N VAL A 179 7.43 -15.54 3.46
CA VAL A 179 7.16 -14.73 4.67
C VAL A 179 6.10 -15.40 5.53
N ARG A 180 5.07 -16.01 4.94
CA ARG A 180 4.03 -16.76 5.65
C ARG A 180 4.63 -17.92 6.45
N ASP A 181 5.45 -18.73 5.79
CA ASP A 181 6.04 -19.91 6.38
C ASP A 181 7.04 -19.55 7.51
N ASP A 182 7.77 -18.46 7.33
CA ASP A 182 8.65 -17.90 8.35
C ASP A 182 7.87 -17.39 9.57
N ILE A 183 6.76 -16.66 9.39
CA ILE A 183 5.87 -16.24 10.49
C ILE A 183 5.38 -17.45 11.29
N LEU A 184 4.92 -18.50 10.61
CA LEU A 184 4.43 -19.72 11.25
C LEU A 184 5.51 -20.38 12.11
N CYS A 185 6.73 -20.48 11.58
CA CYS A 185 7.87 -21.10 12.23
C CYS A 185 8.35 -20.25 13.41
N VAL A 186 8.66 -18.98 13.18
CA VAL A 186 9.27 -18.10 14.19
C VAL A 186 8.33 -17.84 15.36
N LEU A 187 7.02 -17.57 15.11
CA LEU A 187 6.04 -17.42 16.21
C LEU A 187 5.70 -18.71 16.94
N GLY A 188 6.11 -19.87 16.42
CA GLY A 188 5.79 -21.18 17.01
C GLY A 188 4.29 -21.40 17.17
N LEU A 189 3.50 -21.05 16.14
CA LEU A 189 2.05 -21.21 16.17
C LEU A 189 1.65 -22.69 16.23
N ARG A 190 0.72 -23.03 17.14
CA ARG A 190 0.31 -24.41 17.41
C ARG A 190 -0.94 -24.77 16.62
N SER A 191 -0.82 -25.68 15.65
CA SER A 191 -1.91 -26.13 14.78
C SER A 191 -2.79 -24.97 14.28
N PRO A 192 -2.18 -23.91 13.72
CA PRO A 192 -2.91 -22.67 13.45
C PRO A 192 -3.95 -22.85 12.36
N LYS A 193 -5.03 -22.06 12.44
CA LYS A 193 -5.87 -21.77 11.27
C LYS A 193 -5.16 -20.71 10.45
N VAL A 194 -4.64 -21.10 9.28
CA VAL A 194 -4.08 -20.15 8.31
C VAL A 194 -5.16 -19.76 7.32
N LEU A 195 -5.36 -18.46 7.14
CA LEU A 195 -6.34 -17.94 6.18
C LEU A 195 -5.71 -16.81 5.36
N VAL A 196 -5.75 -16.97 4.04
CA VAL A 196 -5.42 -15.93 3.08
C VAL A 196 -6.73 -15.54 2.40
N THR A 197 -7.22 -14.32 2.64
CA THR A 197 -8.52 -13.87 2.08
C THR A 197 -8.40 -13.31 0.67
N GLY A 198 -7.18 -13.26 0.15
CA GLY A 198 -6.86 -12.70 -1.15
C GLY A 198 -6.28 -11.29 -1.09
N PHE A 199 -5.59 -10.93 -2.16
CA PHE A 199 -4.97 -9.59 -2.31
C PHE A 199 -5.74 -8.71 -3.28
N ASP A 200 -6.86 -9.18 -3.84
CA ASP A 200 -7.63 -8.37 -4.78
C ASP A 200 -8.41 -7.25 -4.08
N ARG A 201 -8.24 -6.05 -4.62
CA ARG A 201 -8.94 -4.83 -4.23
C ARG A 201 -9.69 -4.31 -5.46
N ALA A 202 -10.86 -4.90 -5.75
CA ALA A 202 -11.65 -4.61 -6.95
C ALA A 202 -12.00 -3.11 -7.13
N ASN A 203 -12.10 -2.38 -6.02
CA ASN A 203 -12.41 -0.95 -5.99
C ASN A 203 -11.22 -0.04 -6.36
N LEU A 204 -9.99 -0.57 -6.47
CA LEU A 204 -8.82 0.21 -6.83
C LEU A 204 -8.58 0.16 -8.34
N TYR A 205 -8.39 1.31 -8.97
CA TYR A 205 -7.89 1.44 -10.33
C TYR A 205 -6.37 1.62 -10.30
N PHE A 206 -5.63 0.86 -11.10
CA PHE A 206 -4.17 0.93 -11.18
C PHE A 206 -3.73 1.51 -12.51
N GLU A 207 -2.83 2.47 -12.48
CA GLU A 207 -2.26 3.09 -13.68
C GLU A 207 -0.78 3.39 -13.52
N VAL A 208 -0.01 3.14 -14.57
CA VAL A 208 1.39 3.58 -14.70
C VAL A 208 1.47 4.61 -15.82
N ARG A 209 2.07 5.77 -15.54
CA ARG A 209 2.27 6.88 -16.48
C ARG A 209 3.76 7.19 -16.65
N THR A 210 4.22 7.20 -17.90
CA THR A 210 5.58 7.64 -18.25
C THR A 210 5.49 9.02 -18.88
N VAL A 211 5.59 10.09 -18.06
CA VAL A 211 5.27 11.48 -18.45
C VAL A 211 6.16 12.48 -17.70
N ASN A 212 6.01 13.78 -18.01
CA ASN A 212 6.56 14.83 -17.16
C ASN A 212 5.84 14.84 -15.80
N LYS A 213 6.49 14.29 -14.78
CA LYS A 213 5.89 14.05 -13.46
C LYS A 213 5.30 15.29 -12.80
N LYS A 214 5.99 16.45 -12.90
CA LYS A 214 5.54 17.70 -12.26
C LYS A 214 4.23 18.21 -12.87
N ALA A 215 4.16 18.29 -14.20
CA ALA A 215 2.97 18.74 -14.89
C ALA A 215 1.80 17.75 -14.69
N GLU A 216 2.07 16.46 -14.84
CA GLU A 216 1.06 15.42 -14.70
C GLU A 216 0.46 15.37 -13.28
N LEU A 217 1.31 15.44 -12.24
CA LEU A 217 0.84 15.49 -10.86
C LEU A 217 -0.03 16.72 -10.59
N LEU A 218 0.41 17.88 -11.08
CA LEU A 218 -0.32 19.12 -10.86
C LEU A 218 -1.70 19.09 -11.53
N ASP A 219 -1.77 18.66 -12.79
CA ASP A 219 -3.02 18.54 -13.53
C ASP A 219 -3.95 17.52 -12.86
N TYR A 220 -3.41 16.37 -12.45
CA TYR A 220 -4.16 15.35 -11.76
C TYR A 220 -4.78 15.85 -10.44
N VAL A 221 -3.97 16.49 -9.58
CA VAL A 221 -4.45 16.98 -8.27
C VAL A 221 -5.45 18.14 -8.44
N LYS A 222 -5.28 18.98 -9.46
CA LYS A 222 -6.27 20.03 -9.81
C LYS A 222 -7.62 19.44 -10.21
N GLU A 223 -7.65 18.35 -10.95
CA GLU A 223 -8.88 17.65 -11.32
C GLU A 223 -9.58 17.01 -10.10
N HIS A 224 -8.81 16.62 -9.07
CA HIS A 224 -9.29 15.95 -7.85
C HIS A 224 -9.26 16.85 -6.61
N ARG A 225 -9.43 18.16 -6.79
CA ARG A 225 -9.22 19.19 -5.75
C ARG A 225 -10.10 19.04 -4.51
N THR A 226 -11.26 18.40 -4.63
CA THR A 226 -12.23 18.18 -3.54
C THR A 226 -12.04 16.83 -2.84
N GLU A 227 -11.09 16.03 -3.31
CA GLU A 227 -10.86 14.67 -2.85
C GLU A 227 -9.60 14.59 -1.99
N SER A 228 -9.62 13.68 -1.02
CA SER A 228 -8.46 13.42 -0.17
C SER A 228 -7.50 12.47 -0.85
N GLY A 229 -6.21 12.81 -0.88
CA GLY A 229 -5.20 12.00 -1.56
C GLY A 229 -3.83 12.03 -0.90
N ILE A 230 -3.01 11.04 -1.24
CA ILE A 230 -1.63 10.92 -0.76
C ILE A 230 -0.68 10.89 -1.97
N VAL A 231 0.40 11.66 -1.90
CA VAL A 231 1.47 11.68 -2.89
C VAL A 231 2.76 11.15 -2.25
N TYR A 232 3.21 9.97 -2.66
CA TYR A 232 4.44 9.36 -2.16
C TYR A 232 5.65 9.77 -2.98
N CYS A 233 6.72 10.21 -2.29
CA CYS A 233 8.01 10.59 -2.86
C CYS A 233 9.14 9.75 -2.25
N ALA A 234 10.18 9.44 -3.03
CA ALA A 234 11.30 8.63 -2.57
C ALA A 234 12.20 9.36 -1.56
N THR A 235 12.33 10.70 -1.65
CA THR A 235 13.25 11.49 -0.84
C THR A 235 12.55 12.64 -0.11
N ARG A 236 13.13 13.05 1.03
CA ARG A 236 12.68 14.24 1.78
C ARG A 236 12.66 15.50 0.90
N LYS A 237 13.69 15.67 0.06
CA LYS A 237 13.81 16.79 -0.88
C LYS A 237 12.63 16.82 -1.85
N ASN A 238 12.26 15.68 -2.44
CA ASN A 238 11.13 15.61 -3.36
C ASN A 238 9.80 15.93 -2.64
N VAL A 239 9.64 15.52 -1.38
CA VAL A 239 8.46 15.87 -0.57
C VAL A 239 8.34 17.38 -0.41
N GLU A 240 9.43 18.06 -0.06
CA GLU A 240 9.44 19.52 0.11
C GLU A 240 9.14 20.25 -1.21
N GLU A 241 9.79 19.85 -2.31
CA GLU A 241 9.59 20.46 -3.62
C GLU A 241 8.16 20.27 -4.13
N VAL A 242 7.60 19.06 -4.03
CA VAL A 242 6.25 18.75 -4.48
C VAL A 242 5.20 19.45 -3.63
N CYS A 243 5.35 19.44 -2.30
CA CYS A 243 4.44 20.14 -1.41
C CYS A 243 4.41 21.65 -1.70
N THR A 244 5.59 22.27 -1.84
CA THR A 244 5.71 23.69 -2.19
C THR A 244 5.07 24.00 -3.54
N MET A 245 5.31 23.17 -4.55
CA MET A 245 4.71 23.31 -5.87
C MET A 245 3.17 23.30 -5.82
N LEU A 246 2.58 22.36 -5.07
CA LEU A 246 1.13 22.28 -4.91
C LEU A 246 0.58 23.50 -4.18
N GLN A 247 1.26 23.97 -3.13
CA GLN A 247 0.85 25.15 -2.36
C GLN A 247 0.92 26.45 -3.18
N MET A 248 1.91 26.59 -4.07
CA MET A 248 2.02 27.74 -5.00
C MET A 248 0.87 27.81 -6.00
N GLU A 249 0.17 26.71 -6.24
CA GLU A 249 -0.99 26.60 -7.10
C GLU A 249 -2.32 26.59 -6.30
N ASP A 250 -2.31 27.15 -5.10
CA ASP A 250 -3.45 27.24 -4.18
C ASP A 250 -4.11 25.89 -3.86
N ILE A 251 -3.34 24.80 -3.88
CA ILE A 251 -3.80 23.47 -3.47
C ILE A 251 -3.46 23.28 -1.98
N PRO A 252 -4.45 23.01 -1.11
CA PRO A 252 -4.23 22.84 0.32
C PRO A 252 -3.53 21.50 0.61
N ALA A 253 -2.20 21.48 0.48
CA ALA A 253 -1.32 20.35 0.72
C ALA A 253 -0.52 20.50 2.02
N THR A 254 -0.18 19.38 2.64
CA THR A 254 0.75 19.29 3.77
C THR A 254 1.80 18.20 3.50
N ARG A 255 2.83 18.09 4.36
CA ARG A 255 3.97 17.21 4.14
C ARG A 255 4.29 16.33 5.34
N TYR A 256 4.89 15.15 5.09
CA TYR A 256 5.31 14.25 6.15
C TYR A 256 6.57 13.45 5.76
N HIS A 257 7.63 13.57 6.56
CA HIS A 257 8.84 12.75 6.44
C HIS A 257 9.64 12.74 7.75
N ALA A 258 10.56 11.80 7.90
CA ALA A 258 11.32 11.59 9.14
C ALA A 258 12.21 12.77 9.55
N GLY A 259 12.52 13.71 8.63
CA GLY A 259 13.32 14.91 8.94
C GLY A 259 12.55 16.02 9.65
N LEU A 260 11.21 15.94 9.74
CA LEU A 260 10.38 16.88 10.50
C LEU A 260 10.42 16.57 12.00
N SER A 261 10.23 17.60 12.84
CA SER A 261 10.07 17.40 14.28
C SER A 261 8.84 16.53 14.60
N ALA A 262 8.83 15.90 15.77
CA ALA A 262 7.69 15.07 16.19
C ALA A 262 6.39 15.89 16.27
N GLU A 263 6.48 17.14 16.70
CA GLU A 263 5.33 18.07 16.80
C GLU A 263 4.82 18.45 15.41
N GLU A 264 5.72 18.77 14.49
CA GLU A 264 5.37 19.12 13.12
C GLU A 264 4.75 17.93 12.38
N ARG A 265 5.31 16.73 12.53
CA ARG A 265 4.73 15.49 11.99
C ARG A 265 3.31 15.27 12.49
N LYS A 266 3.10 15.41 13.80
CA LYS A 266 1.77 15.27 14.42
C LYS A 266 0.80 16.31 13.86
N ARG A 267 1.19 17.59 13.86
CA ARG A 267 0.35 18.68 13.32
C ARG A 267 -0.04 18.44 11.87
N ASN A 268 0.92 18.07 11.02
CA ASN A 268 0.69 17.84 9.59
C ASN A 268 -0.21 16.62 9.35
N GLN A 269 -0.04 15.58 10.17
CA GLN A 269 -0.93 14.41 10.16
C GLN A 269 -2.34 14.79 10.58
N ASP A 270 -2.51 15.57 11.65
CA ASP A 270 -3.81 16.05 12.11
C ASP A 270 -4.51 16.88 11.02
N LEU A 271 -3.83 17.84 10.38
CA LEU A 271 -4.37 18.62 9.26
C LEU A 271 -4.91 17.74 8.12
N PHE A 272 -4.23 16.65 7.81
CA PHE A 272 -4.69 15.71 6.79
C PHE A 272 -5.86 14.85 7.28
N ILE A 273 -5.80 14.35 8.51
CA ILE A 273 -6.82 13.49 9.11
C ILE A 273 -8.15 14.26 9.28
N PHE A 274 -8.08 15.54 9.65
CA PHE A 274 -9.25 16.41 9.85
C PHE A 274 -9.78 17.06 8.55
N ASP A 275 -9.24 16.68 7.38
CA ASP A 275 -9.61 17.23 6.06
C ASP A 275 -9.31 18.74 5.87
N GLU A 276 -8.53 19.37 6.77
CA GLU A 276 -8.09 20.76 6.62
C GLU A 276 -7.09 20.91 5.46
N LYS A 277 -6.24 19.89 5.27
CA LYS A 277 -5.31 19.74 4.16
C LYS A 277 -5.55 18.38 3.47
N PRO A 278 -6.41 18.31 2.46
CA PRO A 278 -6.81 17.04 1.85
C PRO A 278 -5.69 16.33 1.07
N VAL A 279 -4.58 17.02 0.76
CA VAL A 279 -3.45 16.42 0.06
C VAL A 279 -2.26 16.27 1.01
N MET A 280 -1.81 15.03 1.19
CA MET A 280 -0.60 14.69 1.93
C MET A 280 0.54 14.35 0.96
N VAL A 281 1.67 15.05 1.04
CA VAL A 281 2.89 14.70 0.32
C VAL A 281 3.89 14.08 1.31
N ALA A 282 4.34 12.85 1.05
CA ALA A 282 5.09 12.13 2.07
C ALA A 282 6.14 11.16 1.52
N THR A 283 7.11 10.78 2.36
CA THR A 283 7.90 9.57 2.15
C THR A 283 7.16 8.34 2.72
N ASN A 284 7.71 7.14 2.53
CA ASN A 284 7.24 5.91 3.15
C ASN A 284 7.10 5.98 4.69
N ALA A 285 7.75 6.96 5.34
CA ALA A 285 7.58 7.23 6.77
C ALA A 285 6.12 7.61 7.14
N PHE A 286 5.34 8.15 6.19
CA PHE A 286 3.90 8.36 6.30
C PHE A 286 3.19 7.10 5.80
N GLY A 287 3.27 6.05 6.58
CA GLY A 287 2.82 4.80 6.05
C GLY A 287 2.00 4.02 7.04
N MET A 288 2.67 3.28 7.86
CA MET A 288 2.03 2.40 8.81
C MET A 288 1.26 3.22 9.86
N GLY A 289 -0.01 2.90 10.10
CA GLY A 289 -0.80 3.51 11.17
C GLY A 289 -1.80 4.58 10.76
N ILE A 290 -1.98 4.89 9.48
CA ILE A 290 -3.00 5.85 9.04
C ILE A 290 -4.23 5.08 8.59
N ASP A 291 -5.33 5.31 9.29
CA ASP A 291 -6.63 4.65 9.01
C ASP A 291 -7.69 5.64 8.48
N LYS A 292 -7.25 6.59 7.65
CA LYS A 292 -8.18 7.50 6.95
C LYS A 292 -8.89 6.73 5.84
N SER A 293 -10.20 6.52 5.99
CA SER A 293 -10.99 5.65 5.10
C SER A 293 -11.32 6.29 3.75
N ASN A 294 -11.39 7.61 3.68
CA ASN A 294 -11.88 8.37 2.52
C ASN A 294 -10.76 8.89 1.59
N VAL A 295 -9.60 8.24 1.54
CA VAL A 295 -8.55 8.56 0.57
C VAL A 295 -8.98 8.09 -0.82
N ARG A 296 -9.16 9.02 -1.76
CA ARG A 296 -9.65 8.72 -3.11
C ARG A 296 -8.56 8.45 -4.12
N TYR A 297 -7.34 8.93 -3.86
CA TYR A 297 -6.20 8.60 -4.72
C TYR A 297 -4.90 8.47 -3.95
N VAL A 298 -4.03 7.61 -4.46
CA VAL A 298 -2.62 7.51 -4.08
C VAL A 298 -1.79 7.69 -5.34
N VAL A 299 -0.93 8.72 -5.35
CA VAL A 299 0.01 8.95 -6.44
C VAL A 299 1.42 8.65 -5.97
N HIS A 300 2.09 7.72 -6.61
CA HIS A 300 3.52 7.51 -6.44
C HIS A 300 4.27 8.42 -7.39
N TYR A 301 4.79 9.54 -6.88
CA TYR A 301 5.61 10.47 -7.64
C TYR A 301 6.96 9.87 -8.06
N ASN A 302 7.50 9.00 -7.22
CA ASN A 302 8.62 8.13 -7.53
C ASN A 302 8.20 6.67 -7.37
N MET A 303 8.84 5.78 -8.14
CA MET A 303 8.65 4.33 -8.01
C MET A 303 9.08 3.87 -6.61
N PRO A 304 8.26 3.08 -5.89
CA PRO A 304 8.64 2.44 -4.63
C PRO A 304 9.79 1.43 -4.80
N GLN A 305 10.43 1.04 -3.70
CA GLN A 305 11.54 0.09 -3.73
C GLN A 305 11.11 -1.37 -3.98
N SER A 306 9.86 -1.71 -3.64
CA SER A 306 9.34 -3.07 -3.80
C SER A 306 7.83 -3.10 -4.08
N MET A 307 7.35 -4.25 -4.53
CA MET A 307 5.92 -4.50 -4.76
C MET A 307 5.11 -4.48 -3.46
N GLU A 308 5.69 -4.92 -2.36
CA GLU A 308 5.06 -4.91 -1.04
C GLU A 308 4.84 -3.47 -0.57
N ASN A 309 5.86 -2.60 -0.70
CA ASN A 309 5.74 -1.18 -0.38
C ASN A 309 4.66 -0.53 -1.25
N TYR A 310 4.71 -0.77 -2.56
CA TYR A 310 3.70 -0.26 -3.49
C TYR A 310 2.29 -0.69 -3.09
N TYR A 311 2.07 -1.99 -2.85
CA TYR A 311 0.77 -2.54 -2.49
C TYR A 311 0.26 -2.00 -1.14
N GLN A 312 1.14 -1.88 -0.15
CA GLN A 312 0.80 -1.34 1.16
C GLN A 312 0.44 0.16 1.11
N GLU A 313 1.17 0.94 0.31
CA GLU A 313 0.93 2.37 0.10
C GLU A 313 -0.31 2.62 -0.76
N ALA A 314 -0.45 1.94 -1.88
CA ALA A 314 -1.63 1.98 -2.75
C ALA A 314 -2.90 1.51 -2.02
N GLY A 315 -2.77 0.50 -1.15
CA GLY A 315 -3.85 -0.04 -0.33
C GLY A 315 -4.46 0.93 0.69
N ARG A 316 -3.88 2.13 0.87
CA ARG A 316 -4.47 3.21 1.67
C ARG A 316 -5.65 3.87 1.00
N ALA A 317 -5.71 3.80 -0.34
CA ALA A 317 -6.84 4.30 -1.09
C ALA A 317 -8.08 3.41 -0.89
N GLY A 318 -9.25 4.03 -0.84
CA GLY A 318 -10.54 3.35 -0.85
C GLY A 318 -10.76 2.30 0.23
N ARG A 319 -10.33 2.54 1.48
CA ARG A 319 -10.54 1.59 2.60
C ARG A 319 -11.99 1.38 2.96
N ASP A 320 -12.83 2.36 2.69
CA ASP A 320 -14.29 2.30 2.83
C ASP A 320 -14.98 1.46 1.74
N GLY A 321 -14.23 0.94 0.76
CA GLY A 321 -14.73 0.18 -0.38
C GLY A 321 -15.18 1.06 -1.55
N GLY A 322 -15.14 2.39 -1.41
CA GLY A 322 -15.38 3.33 -2.50
C GLY A 322 -14.28 3.25 -3.56
N ARG A 323 -14.62 3.62 -4.81
CA ARG A 323 -13.64 3.67 -5.91
C ARG A 323 -12.49 4.61 -5.56
N ALA A 324 -11.28 4.20 -5.90
CA ALA A 324 -10.09 5.00 -5.68
C ALA A 324 -9.02 4.67 -6.74
N GLU A 325 -8.11 5.62 -6.98
CA GLU A 325 -7.10 5.53 -8.02
C GLU A 325 -5.69 5.41 -7.43
N CYS A 326 -4.88 4.52 -8.01
CA CYS A 326 -3.49 4.30 -7.66
C CYS A 326 -2.62 4.57 -8.89
N ILE A 327 -1.99 5.75 -8.92
CA ILE A 327 -1.23 6.24 -10.07
C ILE A 327 0.27 6.16 -9.76
N LEU A 328 1.02 5.50 -10.62
CA LEU A 328 2.48 5.48 -10.56
C LEU A 328 3.05 6.35 -11.68
N LEU A 329 3.77 7.41 -11.32
CA LEU A 329 4.52 8.24 -12.25
C LEU A 329 5.94 7.67 -12.41
N TYR A 330 6.13 6.81 -13.39
CA TYR A 330 7.39 6.10 -13.60
C TYR A 330 8.38 6.92 -14.43
N SER A 331 9.64 6.84 -14.05
CA SER A 331 10.80 7.27 -14.84
C SER A 331 11.95 6.29 -14.63
N PRO A 332 12.75 5.96 -15.65
CA PRO A 332 13.94 5.13 -15.48
C PRO A 332 14.94 5.68 -14.44
N GLN A 333 14.89 6.98 -14.17
CA GLN A 333 15.70 7.60 -13.11
C GLN A 333 15.32 7.12 -11.71
N ASP A 334 14.05 6.69 -11.49
CA ASP A 334 13.61 6.18 -10.19
C ASP A 334 14.35 4.89 -9.81
N VAL A 335 14.68 4.05 -10.79
CA VAL A 335 15.44 2.82 -10.54
C VAL A 335 16.81 3.17 -9.94
N ARG A 336 17.49 4.16 -10.52
CA ARG A 336 18.81 4.63 -10.02
C ARG A 336 18.71 5.24 -8.62
N ILE A 337 17.67 6.04 -8.38
CA ILE A 337 17.43 6.62 -7.04
C ILE A 337 17.25 5.50 -6.02
N ASN A 338 16.46 4.49 -6.35
CA ASN A 338 16.22 3.37 -5.44
C ASN A 338 17.47 2.50 -5.25
N GLN A 339 18.26 2.24 -6.29
CA GLN A 339 19.54 1.54 -6.17
C GLN A 339 20.46 2.26 -5.20
N PHE A 340 20.64 3.59 -5.38
CA PHE A 340 21.44 4.40 -4.48
C PHE A 340 20.94 4.35 -3.02
N LEU A 341 19.61 4.44 -2.80
CA LEU A 341 19.04 4.36 -1.46
C LEU A 341 19.21 2.98 -0.82
N LEU A 342 19.25 1.90 -1.61
CA LEU A 342 19.51 0.55 -1.12
C LEU A 342 20.98 0.33 -0.79
N GLU A 343 21.90 0.93 -1.56
CA GLU A 343 23.34 0.90 -1.28
C GLU A 343 23.71 1.68 -0.02
N GLU A 344 23.04 2.82 0.22
CA GLU A 344 23.25 3.64 1.43
C GLU A 344 22.48 3.12 2.66
N LYS A 345 21.72 2.03 2.52
CA LYS A 345 20.98 1.45 3.65
C LYS A 345 21.95 0.92 4.70
N ASP A 346 21.87 1.48 5.91
CA ASP A 346 22.63 1.00 7.06
C ASP A 346 22.20 -0.45 7.36
N LEU A 347 23.09 -1.39 7.11
CA LEU A 347 22.95 -2.76 7.55
C LEU A 347 23.33 -2.81 9.04
N ARG A 348 22.77 -3.75 9.77
CA ARG A 348 23.09 -3.93 11.19
C ARG A 348 24.60 -4.22 11.37
N GLU A 349 25.21 -3.58 12.37
CA GLU A 349 26.65 -3.73 12.67
C GLU A 349 27.05 -5.17 13.06
N ASP A 350 26.08 -5.98 13.51
CA ASP A 350 26.25 -7.38 13.93
C ASP A 350 26.07 -8.40 12.79
N MET A 351 25.72 -7.96 11.57
CA MET A 351 25.60 -8.85 10.41
C MET A 351 26.96 -9.30 9.89
N ASP A 352 27.08 -10.58 9.60
CA ASP A 352 28.22 -11.05 8.84
C ASP A 352 28.15 -10.66 7.34
N ARG A 353 29.24 -10.90 6.63
CA ARG A 353 29.35 -10.50 5.22
C ARG A 353 28.37 -11.26 4.31
N GLU A 354 28.13 -12.54 4.57
CA GLU A 354 27.26 -13.39 3.77
C GLU A 354 25.79 -12.98 3.98
N GLU A 355 25.39 -12.69 5.22
CA GLU A 355 24.06 -12.16 5.55
C GLU A 355 23.83 -10.80 4.89
N ALA A 356 24.82 -9.91 4.91
CA ALA A 356 24.74 -8.59 4.29
C ALA A 356 24.59 -8.67 2.75
N GLU A 357 25.33 -9.58 2.10
CA GLU A 357 25.22 -9.83 0.67
C GLU A 357 23.85 -10.42 0.31
N ALA A 358 23.33 -11.36 1.09
CA ALA A 358 21.99 -11.94 0.88
C ALA A 358 20.86 -10.91 1.02
N VAL A 359 20.99 -9.94 1.95
CA VAL A 359 20.02 -8.85 2.08
C VAL A 359 20.07 -7.94 0.85
N ARG A 360 21.25 -7.57 0.38
CA ARG A 360 21.42 -6.72 -0.83
C ARG A 360 20.85 -7.39 -2.08
N GLU A 361 21.14 -8.65 -2.28
CA GLU A 361 20.63 -9.40 -3.44
C GLU A 361 19.10 -9.46 -3.42
N ARG A 362 18.51 -9.72 -2.27
CA ARG A 362 17.06 -9.73 -2.06
C ARG A 362 16.42 -8.37 -2.36
N ASP A 363 17.01 -7.29 -1.84
CA ASP A 363 16.52 -5.94 -2.10
C ASP A 363 16.64 -5.59 -3.59
N ALA A 364 17.70 -6.05 -4.26
CA ALA A 364 17.86 -5.89 -5.71
C ALA A 364 16.80 -6.69 -6.51
N GLN A 365 16.47 -7.92 -6.07
CA GLN A 365 15.40 -8.71 -6.70
C GLN A 365 14.02 -8.03 -6.53
N ARG A 366 13.71 -7.49 -5.36
CA ARG A 366 12.46 -6.74 -5.12
C ARG A 366 12.38 -5.51 -6.01
N LEU A 367 13.48 -4.75 -6.14
CA LEU A 367 13.53 -3.58 -7.02
C LEU A 367 13.34 -3.99 -8.49
N ARG A 368 13.93 -5.11 -8.93
CA ARG A 368 13.68 -5.67 -10.27
C ARG A 368 12.18 -5.95 -10.49
N MET A 369 11.53 -6.64 -9.57
CA MET A 369 10.09 -6.94 -9.69
C MET A 369 9.22 -5.67 -9.73
N MET A 370 9.55 -4.64 -8.95
CA MET A 370 8.86 -3.36 -9.00
C MET A 370 9.10 -2.63 -10.34
N THR A 371 10.31 -2.76 -10.90
CA THR A 371 10.64 -2.23 -12.23
C THR A 371 9.82 -2.94 -13.32
N PHE A 372 9.69 -4.27 -13.26
CA PHE A 372 8.82 -5.04 -14.15
C PHE A 372 7.37 -4.57 -14.08
N TYR A 373 6.83 -4.41 -12.87
CA TYR A 373 5.49 -3.86 -12.70
C TYR A 373 5.33 -2.50 -13.36
N SER A 374 6.34 -1.64 -13.23
CA SER A 374 6.31 -0.26 -13.74
C SER A 374 6.42 -0.17 -15.26
N THR A 375 6.89 -1.23 -15.92
CA THR A 375 7.13 -1.25 -17.37
C THR A 375 6.26 -2.26 -18.13
N THR A 376 5.64 -3.21 -17.43
CA THR A 376 4.81 -4.24 -18.06
C THR A 376 3.62 -3.68 -18.83
N LYS A 377 3.24 -4.33 -19.91
CA LYS A 377 2.01 -4.10 -20.67
C LYS A 377 0.92 -5.13 -20.35
N ASP A 378 1.20 -6.07 -19.47
CA ASP A 378 0.23 -7.01 -18.94
C ASP A 378 -0.71 -6.36 -17.93
N CYS A 379 -1.74 -7.09 -17.52
CA CYS A 379 -2.70 -6.61 -16.53
C CYS A 379 -2.02 -6.26 -15.21
N LEU A 380 -2.02 -4.97 -14.82
CA LEU A 380 -1.37 -4.52 -13.59
C LEU A 380 -1.92 -5.19 -12.34
N ARG A 381 -3.24 -5.37 -12.27
CA ARG A 381 -3.89 -6.11 -11.18
C ARG A 381 -3.48 -7.58 -11.17
N GLY A 382 -3.48 -8.22 -12.34
CA GLY A 382 -3.04 -9.61 -12.48
C GLY A 382 -1.59 -9.81 -12.04
N PHE A 383 -0.73 -8.84 -12.33
CA PHE A 383 0.67 -8.84 -11.89
C PHE A 383 0.78 -8.79 -10.36
N ILE A 384 0.06 -7.87 -9.70
CA ILE A 384 0.05 -7.76 -8.23
C ILE A 384 -0.40 -9.09 -7.61
N LEU A 385 -1.50 -9.67 -8.07
CA LEU A 385 -2.03 -10.91 -7.53
C LEU A 385 -1.05 -12.07 -7.72
N LYS A 386 -0.45 -12.19 -8.91
CA LYS A 386 0.56 -13.21 -9.18
C LYS A 386 1.80 -13.07 -8.30
N TYR A 387 2.24 -11.83 -8.03
CA TYR A 387 3.37 -11.55 -7.13
C TYR A 387 3.14 -12.11 -5.72
N PHE A 388 1.91 -11.99 -5.21
CA PHE A 388 1.53 -12.51 -3.89
C PHE A 388 1.05 -13.98 -3.92
N GLY A 389 1.28 -14.72 -5.00
CA GLY A 389 0.97 -16.16 -5.11
C GLY A 389 -0.48 -16.46 -5.50
N GLU A 390 -1.26 -15.47 -5.96
CA GLU A 390 -2.64 -15.69 -6.41
C GLU A 390 -2.77 -15.81 -7.92
N LYS A 391 -3.80 -16.55 -8.35
CA LYS A 391 -4.19 -16.58 -9.76
C LYS A 391 -4.89 -15.28 -10.13
N GLY A 392 -4.14 -14.36 -10.75
CA GLY A 392 -4.70 -13.10 -11.23
C GLY A 392 -5.39 -13.24 -12.60
N PRO A 393 -6.33 -12.34 -12.93
CA PRO A 393 -6.94 -12.28 -14.23
C PRO A 393 -5.92 -11.88 -15.29
N ARG A 394 -6.02 -12.46 -16.50
CA ARG A 394 -5.25 -11.97 -17.65
C ARG A 394 -5.67 -10.56 -18.05
N ARG A 395 -6.95 -10.20 -17.82
CA ARG A 395 -7.52 -8.88 -18.06
C ARG A 395 -8.54 -8.56 -16.97
N CYS A 396 -8.36 -7.43 -16.25
CA CYS A 396 -9.21 -7.03 -15.12
C CYS A 396 -10.23 -5.94 -15.47
N GLU A 397 -10.12 -5.32 -16.66
CA GLU A 397 -10.97 -4.20 -17.13
C GLU A 397 -10.97 -2.95 -16.20
N ASN A 398 -10.09 -2.94 -15.20
CA ASN A 398 -9.97 -1.86 -14.22
C ASN A 398 -8.48 -1.53 -13.93
N CYS A 399 -7.65 -1.46 -14.98
CA CYS A 399 -6.29 -0.90 -14.94
C CYS A 399 -5.94 -0.28 -16.29
N SER A 400 -4.95 0.62 -16.31
CA SER A 400 -4.54 1.33 -17.53
C SER A 400 -4.21 0.38 -18.67
N ASN A 401 -3.48 -0.70 -18.39
CA ASN A 401 -3.04 -1.64 -19.41
C ASN A 401 -4.20 -2.43 -20.04
N CYS A 402 -5.22 -2.78 -19.25
CA CYS A 402 -6.41 -3.46 -19.77
C CYS A 402 -7.34 -2.54 -20.58
N LEU A 403 -7.34 -1.24 -20.27
CA LEU A 403 -8.15 -0.24 -20.98
C LEU A 403 -7.43 0.35 -22.19
N HIS A 404 -6.11 0.10 -22.30
CA HIS A 404 -5.33 0.50 -23.47
C HIS A 404 -5.37 -0.59 -24.56
N GLU A 405 -5.46 -0.16 -25.82
CA GLU A 405 -5.38 -1.08 -26.94
C GLU A 405 -3.93 -1.29 -27.37
N TYR A 406 -3.45 -2.51 -27.24
CA TYR A 406 -2.15 -2.94 -27.72
C TYR A 406 -2.30 -3.80 -28.98
N VAL A 407 -1.26 -3.78 -29.83
CA VAL A 407 -1.07 -4.73 -30.93
C VAL A 407 0.04 -5.68 -30.51
N GLU A 408 -0.20 -6.97 -30.61
CA GLU A 408 0.84 -7.98 -30.44
C GLU A 408 1.61 -8.14 -31.75
N GLU A 409 2.93 -8.04 -31.67
CA GLU A 409 3.83 -8.18 -32.81
C GLU A 409 4.89 -9.25 -32.48
N ASP A 410 5.13 -10.14 -33.42
CA ASP A 410 6.28 -11.05 -33.36
C ASP A 410 7.54 -10.22 -33.66
N VAL A 411 8.42 -10.13 -32.67
CA VAL A 411 9.68 -9.37 -32.73
C VAL A 411 10.89 -10.28 -32.57
N THR A 412 10.72 -11.58 -32.75
CA THR A 412 11.74 -12.60 -32.55
C THR A 412 13.04 -12.26 -33.27
N GLU A 413 12.98 -11.98 -34.59
CA GLU A 413 14.15 -11.61 -35.38
C GLU A 413 14.81 -10.31 -34.90
N ILE A 414 14.01 -9.30 -34.53
CA ILE A 414 14.55 -8.04 -34.03
C ILE A 414 15.28 -8.25 -32.69
N CYS A 415 14.72 -9.10 -31.83
CA CYS A 415 15.33 -9.45 -30.54
C CYS A 415 16.64 -10.23 -30.75
N ARG A 416 16.67 -11.17 -31.70
CA ARG A 416 17.87 -11.90 -32.06
C ARG A 416 18.97 -10.96 -32.58
N ASP A 417 18.65 -10.07 -33.51
CA ASP A 417 19.61 -9.07 -34.00
C ASP A 417 20.13 -8.12 -32.89
N ILE A 418 19.28 -7.77 -31.91
CA ILE A 418 19.72 -6.95 -30.77
C ILE A 418 20.72 -7.70 -29.89
N MET A 419 20.46 -8.97 -29.59
CA MET A 419 21.31 -9.80 -28.74
C MET A 419 22.61 -10.16 -29.45
N GLU A 420 22.57 -10.53 -30.73
CA GLU A 420 23.76 -10.74 -31.56
C GLU A 420 24.62 -9.47 -31.63
N CYS A 421 24.00 -8.30 -31.85
CA CYS A 421 24.73 -7.03 -31.86
C CYS A 421 25.48 -6.78 -30.53
N ILE A 422 24.88 -7.14 -29.39
CA ILE A 422 25.54 -6.96 -28.09
C ILE A 422 26.76 -7.87 -27.98
N THR A 423 26.71 -9.10 -28.48
CA THR A 423 27.84 -10.04 -28.45
C THR A 423 28.95 -9.68 -29.44
N GLU A 424 28.62 -9.10 -30.60
CA GLU A 424 29.57 -8.68 -31.63
C GLU A 424 30.34 -7.39 -31.26
N LEU A 425 29.77 -6.55 -30.40
CA LEU A 425 30.37 -5.27 -30.04
C LEU A 425 31.65 -5.47 -29.20
N PRO A 426 32.74 -4.70 -29.46
CA PRO A 426 34.03 -4.87 -28.77
C PRO A 426 33.98 -4.58 -27.27
N ARG A 427 32.95 -3.95 -26.81
CA ARG A 427 32.62 -3.66 -25.40
C ARG A 427 31.14 -3.37 -25.27
N ASN A 428 30.62 -3.34 -24.04
CA ASN A 428 29.22 -3.03 -23.79
C ASN A 428 28.90 -1.53 -23.99
N TYR A 429 27.72 -1.26 -24.55
CA TYR A 429 27.22 0.08 -24.82
C TYR A 429 25.80 0.24 -24.29
N GLY A 430 25.33 1.47 -24.11
CA GLY A 430 23.95 1.75 -23.78
C GLY A 430 22.99 1.59 -24.97
N ALA A 431 21.69 1.46 -24.69
CA ALA A 431 20.62 1.21 -25.67
C ALA A 431 20.64 2.14 -26.90
N GLY A 432 21.01 3.41 -26.70
CA GLY A 432 21.10 4.38 -27.80
C GLY A 432 22.19 4.05 -28.82
N THR A 433 23.33 3.52 -28.37
CA THR A 433 24.43 3.13 -29.27
C THR A 433 24.07 1.81 -30.01
N ILE A 434 23.52 0.81 -29.31
CA ILE A 434 23.05 -0.44 -29.90
C ILE A 434 22.01 -0.15 -31.00
N ALA A 435 21.00 0.68 -30.67
CA ALA A 435 19.98 1.07 -31.65
C ALA A 435 20.57 1.83 -32.84
N ALA A 436 21.61 2.67 -32.63
CA ALA A 436 22.28 3.39 -33.72
C ALA A 436 23.06 2.44 -34.64
N VAL A 437 23.74 1.42 -34.10
CA VAL A 437 24.45 0.40 -34.87
C VAL A 437 23.46 -0.41 -35.71
N LEU A 438 22.41 -0.96 -35.12
CA LEU A 438 21.38 -1.75 -35.81
C LEU A 438 20.69 -0.96 -36.93
N ARG A 439 20.56 0.36 -36.79
CA ARG A 439 20.00 1.23 -37.82
C ARG A 439 20.99 1.64 -38.91
N GLY A 440 22.28 1.33 -38.76
CA GLY A 440 23.30 1.78 -39.66
C GLY A 440 23.51 3.29 -39.60
N SER A 441 23.47 3.87 -38.39
CA SER A 441 23.63 5.31 -38.19
C SER A 441 25.04 5.77 -38.48
N GLN A 442 25.17 6.88 -39.22
CA GLN A 442 26.45 7.53 -39.58
C GLN A 442 26.91 8.55 -38.53
N ASN A 443 26.40 8.48 -37.30
CA ASN A 443 26.76 9.47 -36.27
C ASN A 443 28.26 9.37 -35.85
N ALA A 444 28.78 10.46 -35.30
CA ALA A 444 30.19 10.56 -34.93
C ALA A 444 30.65 9.48 -33.94
N LYS A 445 29.74 9.02 -33.05
CA LYS A 445 30.03 8.00 -32.04
C LYS A 445 30.21 6.61 -32.66
N VAL A 446 29.38 6.22 -33.61
CA VAL A 446 29.47 4.94 -34.32
C VAL A 446 30.78 4.92 -35.13
N LYS A 447 31.10 6.00 -35.85
CA LYS A 447 32.33 6.11 -36.66
C LYS A 447 33.59 6.13 -35.80
N SER A 448 33.62 6.92 -34.73
CA SER A 448 34.80 7.07 -33.87
C SER A 448 35.20 5.76 -33.16
N TYR A 449 34.26 4.87 -32.94
CA TYR A 449 34.52 3.57 -32.32
C TYR A 449 34.59 2.41 -33.34
N GLY A 450 34.47 2.68 -34.65
CA GLY A 450 34.56 1.67 -35.70
C GLY A 450 33.42 0.65 -35.66
N LEU A 451 32.23 1.03 -35.11
CA LEU A 451 31.13 0.12 -34.90
C LEU A 451 30.36 -0.23 -36.19
N GLU A 452 30.71 0.38 -37.30
CA GLU A 452 30.21 0.02 -38.63
C GLU A 452 30.80 -1.30 -39.18
N ALA A 453 31.82 -1.85 -38.51
CA ALA A 453 32.46 -3.10 -38.92
C ALA A 453 31.77 -4.37 -38.39
N VAL A 454 30.82 -4.26 -37.43
CA VAL A 454 30.09 -5.42 -36.89
C VAL A 454 29.05 -5.92 -37.88
N GLU A 455 28.77 -7.23 -37.89
CA GLU A 455 27.86 -7.83 -38.83
C GLU A 455 26.42 -7.33 -38.69
N SER A 456 26.02 -7.00 -37.44
CA SER A 456 24.70 -6.44 -37.12
C SER A 456 24.49 -5.00 -37.58
N TYR A 457 25.53 -4.32 -38.12
CA TYR A 457 25.42 -2.93 -38.56
C TYR A 457 24.40 -2.77 -39.70
N GLY A 458 23.33 -2.03 -39.41
CA GLY A 458 22.29 -1.70 -40.38
C GLY A 458 21.30 -2.85 -40.67
N LYS A 459 21.31 -3.98 -39.95
CA LYS A 459 20.31 -5.06 -40.11
C LYS A 459 18.88 -4.54 -39.90
N GLN A 460 18.65 -3.54 -39.03
CA GLN A 460 17.34 -3.01 -38.69
C GLN A 460 17.13 -1.54 -39.11
N LYS A 461 17.56 -1.18 -40.35
CA LYS A 461 17.43 0.19 -40.90
C LYS A 461 16.01 0.72 -40.95
N GLN A 462 15.02 -0.15 -41.18
CA GLN A 462 13.61 0.16 -41.30
C GLN A 462 12.92 0.47 -39.96
N ILE A 463 13.50 0.00 -38.84
CA ILE A 463 12.93 0.22 -37.51
C ILE A 463 13.39 1.57 -36.96
N THR A 464 12.47 2.30 -36.36
CA THR A 464 12.82 3.62 -35.75
C THR A 464 13.62 3.44 -34.47
N GLU A 465 14.51 4.39 -34.18
CA GLU A 465 15.32 4.36 -32.95
C GLU A 465 14.48 4.27 -31.66
N PRO A 466 13.38 5.02 -31.51
CA PRO A 466 12.50 4.87 -30.35
C PRO A 466 11.94 3.44 -30.22
N ARG A 467 11.61 2.81 -31.36
CA ARG A 467 11.08 1.45 -31.37
C ARG A 467 12.12 0.42 -30.93
N LEU A 468 13.36 0.51 -31.42
CA LEU A 468 14.45 -0.36 -30.97
C LEU A 468 14.73 -0.17 -29.48
N LYS A 469 14.74 1.07 -28.99
CA LYS A 469 14.90 1.35 -27.55
C LYS A 469 13.75 0.79 -26.71
N GLU A 470 12.52 0.81 -27.22
CA GLU A 470 11.37 0.21 -26.57
C GLU A 470 11.53 -1.33 -26.45
N ILE A 471 11.95 -2.00 -27.54
CA ILE A 471 12.22 -3.45 -27.55
C ILE A 471 13.37 -3.79 -26.58
N ILE A 472 14.49 -3.05 -26.62
CA ILE A 472 15.59 -3.23 -25.67
C ILE A 472 15.10 -3.06 -24.22
N GLY A 473 14.24 -2.08 -23.96
CA GLY A 473 13.62 -1.88 -22.65
C GLY A 473 12.77 -3.06 -22.19
N GLU A 474 12.01 -3.67 -23.10
CA GLU A 474 11.23 -4.87 -22.81
C GLU A 474 12.14 -6.11 -22.57
N LEU A 475 13.23 -6.26 -23.33
CA LEU A 475 14.21 -7.34 -23.11
C LEU A 475 14.92 -7.22 -21.75
N LEU A 476 15.26 -5.98 -21.33
CA LEU A 476 15.77 -5.69 -19.99
C LEU A 476 14.72 -6.04 -18.92
N ALA A 477 13.46 -5.67 -19.16
CA ALA A 477 12.37 -5.94 -18.25
C ALA A 477 12.06 -7.44 -18.13
N GLN A 478 12.21 -8.22 -19.18
CA GLN A 478 11.96 -9.68 -19.20
C GLN A 478 13.17 -10.52 -18.79
N GLY A 479 14.32 -9.88 -18.48
CA GLY A 479 15.53 -10.53 -17.99
C GLY A 479 16.34 -11.27 -19.08
N TYR A 480 16.18 -10.91 -20.36
CA TYR A 480 17.07 -11.33 -21.43
C TYR A 480 18.36 -10.50 -21.45
N LEU A 481 18.27 -9.28 -20.97
CA LEU A 481 19.36 -8.32 -20.88
C LEU A 481 19.42 -7.71 -19.47
N TRP A 482 20.60 -7.25 -19.05
CA TRP A 482 20.71 -6.41 -17.86
C TRP A 482 21.54 -5.15 -18.18
N ALA A 483 21.38 -4.08 -17.42
CA ALA A 483 22.10 -2.83 -17.58
C ALA A 483 22.87 -2.48 -16.32
N THR A 484 24.11 -1.99 -16.49
CA THR A 484 24.89 -1.52 -15.35
C THR A 484 24.18 -0.38 -14.61
N PRO A 485 24.29 -0.30 -13.27
CA PRO A 485 23.59 0.73 -12.48
C PRO A 485 24.21 2.13 -12.64
N ASP A 486 25.33 2.24 -13.35
CA ASP A 486 26.07 3.48 -13.52
C ASP A 486 25.39 4.48 -14.47
N LYS A 487 25.99 5.66 -14.60
CA LYS A 487 25.51 6.75 -15.47
C LYS A 487 25.35 6.33 -16.94
N TYR A 488 26.09 5.34 -17.38
CA TYR A 488 26.14 4.94 -18.79
C TYR A 488 25.13 3.87 -19.15
N ALA A 489 24.61 3.12 -18.15
CA ALA A 489 23.66 2.03 -18.32
C ALA A 489 24.08 1.08 -19.47
N LEU A 490 25.27 0.50 -19.32
CA LEU A 490 25.82 -0.42 -20.30
C LEU A 490 25.03 -1.71 -20.30
N ILE A 491 24.62 -2.19 -21.48
CA ILE A 491 23.75 -3.36 -21.63
C ILE A 491 24.60 -4.60 -21.85
N HIS A 492 24.24 -5.65 -21.15
CA HIS A 492 24.83 -6.97 -21.17
C HIS A 492 23.79 -8.02 -21.48
N LEU A 493 24.20 -9.14 -22.04
CA LEU A 493 23.36 -10.33 -22.19
C LEU A 493 23.26 -11.05 -20.84
N GLU A 494 22.09 -11.59 -20.51
CA GLU A 494 21.85 -12.48 -19.38
C GLU A 494 21.80 -13.93 -19.86
N GLU A 495 21.95 -14.92 -18.97
CA GLU A 495 21.86 -16.35 -19.27
C GLU A 495 20.62 -16.69 -20.11
N LYS A 496 19.47 -16.15 -19.75
CA LYS A 496 18.22 -16.29 -20.52
C LYS A 496 18.33 -15.75 -21.95
N GLY A 497 19.11 -14.71 -22.17
CA GLY A 497 19.37 -14.15 -23.50
C GLY A 497 20.34 -15.01 -24.31
N GLU A 498 21.30 -15.65 -23.65
CA GLU A 498 22.21 -16.63 -24.25
C GLU A 498 21.43 -17.87 -24.69
N ASP A 499 20.58 -18.41 -23.80
CA ASP A 499 19.70 -19.56 -24.12
C ASP A 499 18.79 -19.25 -25.31
N PHE A 500 18.19 -18.05 -25.37
CA PHE A 500 17.36 -17.63 -26.49
C PHE A 500 18.10 -17.63 -27.84
N LEU A 501 19.40 -17.30 -27.87
CA LEU A 501 20.18 -17.33 -29.10
C LEU A 501 20.44 -18.77 -29.60
N GLU A 502 20.46 -19.74 -28.67
CA GLU A 502 20.66 -21.15 -28.96
C GLU A 502 19.35 -21.90 -29.28
N GLU A 503 18.21 -21.40 -28.75
CA GLU A 503 16.89 -22.00 -28.89
C GLU A 503 16.03 -21.30 -29.96
N ASP A 504 15.02 -22.01 -30.47
CA ASP A 504 14.06 -21.48 -31.45
C ASP A 504 12.78 -20.95 -30.73
N GLU A 505 12.99 -20.13 -29.67
CA GLU A 505 11.91 -19.51 -28.92
C GLU A 505 11.35 -18.29 -29.67
N LYS A 506 10.02 -18.08 -29.59
CA LYS A 506 9.39 -16.89 -30.16
C LYS A 506 9.16 -15.82 -29.11
N ILE A 507 9.54 -14.56 -29.43
CA ILE A 507 9.26 -13.39 -28.61
C ILE A 507 8.16 -12.56 -29.27
N VAL A 508 7.00 -12.52 -28.60
CA VAL A 508 5.87 -11.65 -28.99
C VAL A 508 5.75 -10.53 -27.97
N MET A 509 5.75 -9.30 -28.45
CA MET A 509 5.64 -8.11 -27.58
C MET A 509 4.39 -7.29 -27.92
N LYS A 510 3.85 -6.63 -26.90
CA LYS A 510 2.70 -5.73 -27.01
C LYS A 510 3.18 -4.30 -27.27
N PHE A 511 2.60 -3.63 -28.24
CA PHE A 511 2.93 -2.24 -28.58
C PHE A 511 1.69 -1.39 -28.65
N SER A 512 1.82 -0.12 -28.26
CA SER A 512 0.73 0.85 -28.38
C SER A 512 0.39 1.07 -29.84
N LYS A 513 -0.90 1.02 -30.20
CA LYS A 513 -1.34 1.41 -31.55
C LYS A 513 -0.82 2.82 -31.89
N PRO A 514 -0.25 3.04 -33.07
CA PRO A 514 0.11 4.37 -33.52
C PRO A 514 -1.11 5.29 -33.42
N LYS A 515 -0.97 6.41 -32.73
CA LYS A 515 -2.02 7.45 -32.74
C LYS A 515 -2.16 7.92 -34.20
N GLU A 516 -3.27 7.62 -34.86
CA GLU A 516 -3.61 8.26 -36.12
C GLU A 516 -3.47 9.78 -35.94
N LYS A 517 -2.62 10.41 -36.75
CA LYS A 517 -2.49 11.86 -36.78
C LYS A 517 -3.86 12.44 -37.19
N LYS A 518 -4.67 12.81 -36.21
CA LYS A 518 -5.85 13.62 -36.45
C LYS A 518 -5.35 14.92 -37.04
N THR A 519 -5.64 15.16 -38.33
CA THR A 519 -5.58 16.44 -38.98
C THR A 519 -6.28 17.46 -38.08
N LYS A 520 -5.57 18.56 -37.80
CA LYS A 520 -6.11 19.70 -37.04
C LYS A 520 -7.40 20.17 -37.69
N THR A 521 -8.53 19.82 -37.12
CA THR A 521 -9.77 20.55 -37.26
C THR A 521 -10.04 21.21 -35.92
N ASP A 522 -10.07 22.52 -35.92
CA ASP A 522 -10.49 23.36 -34.80
C ASP A 522 -11.87 22.93 -34.30
N GLY A 523 -11.98 22.75 -32.99
CA GLY A 523 -13.27 22.49 -32.35
C GLY A 523 -13.09 21.64 -31.06
N SER A 524 -13.03 22.32 -29.95
CA SER A 524 -13.28 21.87 -28.57
C SER A 524 -13.88 20.46 -28.40
N GLY A 525 -13.08 19.46 -28.44
CA GLY A 525 -13.44 18.09 -28.05
C GLY A 525 -12.58 17.64 -26.89
N LYS A 526 -12.80 18.20 -25.70
CA LYS A 526 -12.36 17.55 -24.45
C LYS A 526 -13.03 16.19 -24.41
N LYS A 527 -12.28 15.10 -24.62
CA LYS A 527 -12.72 13.78 -24.22
C LYS A 527 -12.97 13.85 -22.70
N ILE A 528 -14.24 13.86 -22.35
CA ILE A 528 -14.67 13.67 -20.97
C ILE A 528 -14.21 12.25 -20.61
N ARG A 529 -13.06 12.12 -19.92
CA ARG A 529 -12.76 10.92 -19.14
C ARG A 529 -13.91 10.81 -18.14
N LYS A 530 -14.70 9.74 -18.23
CA LYS A 530 -15.74 9.47 -17.23
C LYS A 530 -15.06 9.48 -15.86
N ARG A 531 -15.41 10.45 -15.05
CA ARG A 531 -14.95 10.58 -13.67
C ARG A 531 -15.50 9.38 -12.91
N ALA A 532 -14.62 8.47 -12.51
CA ALA A 532 -14.92 7.43 -11.53
C ALA A 532 -14.85 8.07 -10.13
N GLY A 533 -15.94 8.65 -9.65
CA GLY A 533 -16.05 9.26 -8.33
C GLY A 533 -17.35 8.82 -7.65
N LEU A 534 -17.45 9.01 -6.34
CA LEU A 534 -18.65 8.78 -5.50
C LEU A 534 -19.96 9.38 -6.09
N LYS A 535 -19.85 10.30 -7.05
CA LYS A 535 -20.99 10.91 -7.77
C LYS A 535 -21.77 9.95 -8.68
N GLU A 536 -21.17 8.82 -9.07
CA GLU A 536 -21.87 7.87 -9.98
C GLU A 536 -22.88 6.98 -9.25
N ASP A 537 -22.77 6.88 -7.92
CA ASP A 537 -23.63 6.01 -7.10
C ASP A 537 -24.84 6.74 -6.50
N LEU A 538 -24.91 8.08 -6.58
CA LEU A 538 -25.98 8.91 -6.02
C LEU A 538 -26.59 9.83 -7.09
N ASP A 539 -27.92 9.98 -7.08
CA ASP A 539 -28.58 11.02 -7.87
C ASP A 539 -28.27 12.44 -7.35
N ALA A 540 -28.66 13.49 -8.10
CA ALA A 540 -28.32 14.86 -7.77
C ALA A 540 -28.87 15.31 -6.39
N ALA A 541 -30.04 14.82 -5.98
CA ALA A 541 -30.66 15.16 -4.69
C ALA A 541 -29.92 14.45 -3.54
N SER A 542 -29.66 13.16 -3.69
CA SER A 542 -28.88 12.37 -2.70
C SER A 542 -27.44 12.90 -2.57
N TRP A 543 -26.85 13.45 -3.65
CA TRP A 543 -25.55 14.09 -3.57
C TRP A 543 -25.56 15.39 -2.75
N GLN A 544 -26.60 16.23 -2.90
CA GLN A 544 -26.75 17.42 -2.06
C GLN A 544 -26.92 17.06 -0.59
N LEU A 545 -27.70 16.04 -0.30
CA LEU A 545 -27.87 15.52 1.04
C LEU A 545 -26.56 14.99 1.61
N PHE A 546 -25.79 14.21 0.84
CA PHE A 546 -24.48 13.73 1.23
C PHE A 546 -23.53 14.87 1.62
N GLU A 547 -23.45 15.94 0.83
CA GLU A 547 -22.60 17.08 1.15
C GLU A 547 -23.06 17.81 2.44
N ARG A 548 -24.35 17.89 2.70
CA ARG A 548 -24.88 18.44 3.96
C ARG A 548 -24.50 17.58 5.16
N LEU A 549 -24.70 16.26 5.08
CA LEU A 549 -24.29 15.31 6.11
C LEU A 549 -22.77 15.33 6.34
N ARG A 550 -21.99 15.51 5.27
CA ARG A 550 -20.54 15.66 5.34
C ARG A 550 -20.14 16.94 6.09
N GLN A 551 -20.79 18.07 5.84
CA GLN A 551 -20.55 19.30 6.57
C GLN A 551 -20.92 19.17 8.05
N LEU A 552 -22.08 18.57 8.37
CA LEU A 552 -22.48 18.27 9.74
C LEU A 552 -21.44 17.39 10.45
N ARG A 553 -20.95 16.35 9.78
CA ARG A 553 -19.87 15.49 10.28
C ARG A 553 -18.61 16.27 10.61
N LEU A 554 -18.18 17.19 9.73
CA LEU A 554 -17.00 18.03 9.96
C LEU A 554 -17.20 18.94 11.17
N THR A 555 -18.38 19.52 11.35
CA THR A 555 -18.73 20.34 12.51
C THR A 555 -18.64 19.54 13.81
N ILE A 556 -19.27 18.36 13.86
CA ILE A 556 -19.24 17.48 15.04
C ILE A 556 -17.81 17.02 15.33
N ALA A 557 -17.05 16.65 14.30
CA ALA A 557 -15.66 16.22 14.43
C ALA A 557 -14.78 17.33 15.04
N GLY A 558 -14.97 18.58 14.62
CA GLY A 558 -14.28 19.75 15.18
C GLY A 558 -14.64 20.00 16.63
N GLU A 559 -15.93 19.98 16.99
CA GLU A 559 -16.42 20.14 18.35
C GLU A 559 -15.83 19.09 19.31
N GLN A 560 -15.79 17.84 18.88
CA GLN A 560 -15.34 16.71 19.68
C GLN A 560 -13.84 16.43 19.58
N LYS A 561 -13.13 17.15 18.70
CA LYS A 561 -11.70 16.94 18.40
C LYS A 561 -11.40 15.49 18.00
N VAL A 562 -12.27 14.90 17.20
CA VAL A 562 -12.12 13.55 16.63
C VAL A 562 -12.01 13.62 15.09
N PRO A 563 -11.30 12.71 14.44
CA PRO A 563 -11.29 12.63 12.97
C PRO A 563 -12.70 12.43 12.39
N PRO A 564 -13.07 13.09 11.28
CA PRO A 564 -14.41 13.03 10.71
C PRO A 564 -14.88 11.60 10.41
N TYR A 565 -13.99 10.72 9.91
CA TYR A 565 -14.33 9.33 9.62
C TYR A 565 -14.60 8.47 10.87
N ILE A 566 -14.17 8.90 12.06
CA ILE A 566 -14.51 8.23 13.33
C ILE A 566 -15.95 8.49 13.71
N VAL A 567 -16.48 9.69 13.44
CA VAL A 567 -17.90 9.98 13.61
C VAL A 567 -18.70 9.03 12.72
N PHE A 568 -18.63 9.22 11.41
CA PHE A 568 -19.17 8.30 10.42
C PHE A 568 -18.31 8.26 9.15
N SER A 569 -18.18 7.08 8.54
CA SER A 569 -17.47 6.93 7.26
C SER A 569 -18.29 7.50 6.09
N ASP A 570 -17.65 7.80 4.96
CA ASP A 570 -18.39 8.22 3.75
C ASP A 570 -19.41 7.16 3.33
N LYS A 571 -19.07 5.86 3.47
CA LYS A 571 -19.99 4.75 3.21
C LYS A 571 -21.23 4.82 4.12
N THR A 572 -21.05 5.14 5.39
CA THR A 572 -22.16 5.33 6.34
C THR A 572 -23.05 6.49 5.93
N LEU A 573 -22.47 7.63 5.51
CA LEU A 573 -23.23 8.79 5.02
C LEU A 573 -23.99 8.47 3.74
N ILE A 574 -23.40 7.71 2.82
CA ILE A 574 -24.07 7.23 1.59
C ILE A 574 -25.25 6.33 1.95
N ASP A 575 -25.07 5.39 2.89
CA ASP A 575 -26.14 4.49 3.33
C ASP A 575 -27.29 5.28 4.01
N MET A 576 -26.98 6.35 4.77
CA MET A 576 -27.97 7.30 5.28
C MET A 576 -28.74 7.99 4.15
N CYS A 577 -28.06 8.42 3.09
CA CYS A 577 -28.70 9.07 1.93
C CYS A 577 -29.65 8.11 1.18
N VAL A 578 -29.31 6.82 1.14
CA VAL A 578 -30.10 5.78 0.47
C VAL A 578 -31.29 5.35 1.34
N LYS A 579 -31.05 5.05 2.62
CA LYS A 579 -32.06 4.53 3.56
C LYS A 579 -32.98 5.61 4.13
N LYS A 580 -32.49 6.85 4.23
CA LYS A 580 -33.21 8.01 4.79
C LYS A 580 -33.88 7.68 6.13
N PRO A 581 -33.13 7.28 7.16
CA PRO A 581 -33.67 6.90 8.45
C PRO A 581 -34.42 8.08 9.10
N THR A 582 -35.54 7.80 9.75
CA THR A 582 -36.42 8.80 10.38
C THR A 582 -36.50 8.66 11.89
N ASP A 583 -36.00 7.57 12.47
CA ASP A 583 -36.02 7.30 13.89
C ASP A 583 -34.76 6.52 14.34
N ARG A 584 -34.67 6.27 15.67
CA ARG A 584 -33.56 5.51 16.24
C ARG A 584 -33.45 4.10 15.63
N ALA A 585 -34.57 3.42 15.43
CA ALA A 585 -34.55 2.03 14.98
C ALA A 585 -33.97 1.95 13.55
N SER A 586 -34.50 2.74 12.64
CA SER A 586 -34.01 2.85 11.25
C SER A 586 -32.58 3.38 11.14
N MET A 587 -32.16 4.26 12.08
CA MET A 587 -30.79 4.76 12.11
C MET A 587 -29.79 3.67 12.54
N LEU A 588 -30.15 2.77 13.44
CA LEU A 588 -29.33 1.62 13.84
C LEU A 588 -29.25 0.53 12.75
N GLU A 589 -30.10 0.59 11.72
CA GLU A 589 -29.99 -0.26 10.52
C GLU A 589 -28.98 0.29 9.48
N VAL A 590 -28.53 1.53 9.64
CA VAL A 590 -27.50 2.10 8.77
C VAL A 590 -26.15 1.46 9.07
N SER A 591 -25.49 0.99 8.01
CA SER A 591 -24.17 0.33 8.12
C SER A 591 -23.13 1.24 8.78
N GLY A 592 -22.51 0.77 9.87
CA GLY A 592 -21.51 1.50 10.63
C GLY A 592 -22.07 2.42 11.72
N VAL A 593 -23.37 2.36 12.02
CA VAL A 593 -24.01 3.02 13.15
C VAL A 593 -24.29 1.99 14.24
N GLY A 594 -23.42 1.95 15.26
CA GLY A 594 -23.63 1.18 16.48
C GLY A 594 -24.28 2.02 17.58
N GLU A 595 -24.77 1.38 18.67
CA GLU A 595 -25.44 2.05 19.78
C GLU A 595 -24.67 3.26 20.34
N ALA A 596 -23.39 3.10 20.65
CA ALA A 596 -22.55 4.16 21.21
C ALA A 596 -22.39 5.36 20.27
N LYS A 597 -22.33 5.13 18.95
CA LYS A 597 -22.26 6.21 17.96
C LYS A 597 -23.61 6.89 17.76
N TYR A 598 -24.70 6.12 17.84
CA TYR A 598 -26.04 6.69 17.81
C TYR A 598 -26.28 7.63 19.00
N GLU A 599 -25.96 7.19 20.21
CA GLU A 599 -26.12 8.00 21.42
C GLU A 599 -25.33 9.32 21.39
N LYS A 600 -24.16 9.31 20.73
CA LYS A 600 -23.32 10.50 20.61
C LYS A 600 -23.73 11.45 19.48
N TYR A 601 -24.14 10.88 18.33
CA TYR A 601 -24.24 11.62 17.08
C TYR A 601 -25.58 11.46 16.37
N GLY A 602 -26.30 10.35 16.61
CA GLY A 602 -27.44 9.90 15.81
C GLY A 602 -28.55 10.93 15.68
N GLU A 603 -28.95 11.58 16.80
CA GLU A 603 -30.02 12.58 16.82
C GLU A 603 -29.72 13.77 15.89
N ARG A 604 -28.49 14.29 15.91
CA ARG A 604 -28.09 15.42 15.05
C ARG A 604 -28.14 15.07 13.56
N PHE A 605 -27.85 13.83 13.20
CA PHE A 605 -27.95 13.36 11.82
C PHE A 605 -29.42 13.11 11.42
N LEU A 606 -30.27 12.63 12.31
CA LEU A 606 -31.72 12.50 12.07
C LEU A 606 -32.35 13.88 11.83
N GLU A 607 -32.07 14.88 12.67
CA GLU A 607 -32.54 16.24 12.48
C GLU A 607 -32.14 16.83 11.12
N GLU A 608 -30.92 16.53 10.63
CA GLU A 608 -30.46 17.01 9.33
C GLU A 608 -31.11 16.24 8.17
N LEU A 609 -31.45 14.97 8.34
CA LEU A 609 -32.18 14.16 7.38
C LEU A 609 -33.64 14.58 7.26
N GLU A 610 -34.29 14.99 8.35
CA GLU A 610 -35.68 15.49 8.35
C GLU A 610 -35.85 16.82 7.63
N ARG A 611 -34.77 17.63 7.47
CA ARG A 611 -34.79 18.91 6.75
C ARG A 611 -34.83 18.75 5.22
N VAL A 612 -34.92 17.54 4.71
CA VAL A 612 -35.01 17.20 3.29
C VAL A 612 -36.46 16.91 2.92
#